data_90edae34af20c7aa7a4fbc09bc058cf5
#
_entry.id   90edae34af20c7aa7a4fbc09bc058cf5
#
_cell.length_a   1.000
_cell.length_b   1.000
_cell.length_c   1.000
_cell.angle_alpha   90.00
_cell.angle_beta   90.00
_cell.angle_gamma   90.00
#
_symmetry.space_group_name_H-M   'P 1'
#
loop_
_entity.id
_entity.type
_entity.pdbx_description
1 polymer ?
#
loop_
_entity_poly.entity_id
_entity_poly.type
_entity_poly.pdbx_seq_one_letter_code
_entity_poly.pdbx_strand_id
1 'polypeptide(L)'
;MDIEKQRGISVTTSVMEFDYHDYKVNILDTPGHQDFAEDTYRTLTAVDSVIIVVDGAKGVETQTRKLMEVCRMRNTPVIIFINKMDREAKDPFDLLDELEEELHIHVRPLTWPIESGVRFKGVYNIYEHNLNLYQPSKQVVTEKVEVDIHTEELDNRIGAQLADKLRGELELIDGVYPESVSYTHLRAHETRSNL
;
A
#
# COMPACT_ATOMS: atom_id res chain seq x y z
N MET A 1 -2.86 -23.59 -10.43
CA MET A 1 -2.58 -25.05 -10.33
C MET A 1 -3.61 -25.69 -9.42
N ASP A 2 -3.90 -26.99 -9.57
CA ASP A 2 -4.97 -27.65 -8.79
C ASP A 2 -4.69 -27.65 -7.28
N ILE A 3 -3.43 -27.69 -6.88
CA ILE A 3 -3.00 -27.64 -5.47
C ILE A 3 -3.32 -26.27 -4.84
N GLU A 4 -3.17 -25.19 -5.55
CA GLU A 4 -3.47 -23.82 -5.06
C GLU A 4 -4.97 -23.62 -4.88
N LYS A 5 -5.78 -24.15 -5.82
CA LYS A 5 -7.25 -24.12 -5.70
C LYS A 5 -7.77 -24.93 -4.51
N GLN A 6 -7.12 -26.06 -4.21
CA GLN A 6 -7.49 -26.92 -3.07
C GLN A 6 -7.08 -26.33 -1.72
N ARG A 7 -5.93 -25.64 -1.65
CA ARG A 7 -5.39 -25.06 -0.41
C ARG A 7 -5.81 -23.61 -0.17
N GLY A 8 -6.27 -22.92 -1.22
CA GLY A 8 -6.62 -21.49 -1.14
C GLY A 8 -5.44 -20.56 -0.87
N ILE A 9 -4.21 -21.01 -1.15
CA ILE A 9 -2.97 -20.25 -0.97
C ILE A 9 -2.06 -20.42 -2.19
N SER A 10 -1.28 -19.38 -2.52
CA SER A 10 -0.24 -19.45 -3.53
C SER A 10 0.90 -20.36 -3.06
N VAL A 11 1.40 -21.22 -3.95
CA VAL A 11 2.46 -22.20 -3.67
C VAL A 11 3.74 -21.86 -4.43
N THR A 12 3.63 -21.23 -5.59
CA THR A 12 4.76 -20.87 -6.45
C THR A 12 4.71 -19.39 -6.81
N THR A 13 5.88 -18.81 -7.04
CA THR A 13 5.98 -17.44 -7.58
C THR A 13 5.36 -17.38 -8.97
N SER A 14 4.46 -16.44 -9.19
CA SER A 14 3.91 -16.13 -10.50
C SER A 14 4.45 -14.80 -11.03
N VAL A 15 4.60 -14.70 -12.34
CA VAL A 15 5.10 -13.50 -13.01
C VAL A 15 4.00 -12.93 -13.88
N MET A 16 3.74 -11.65 -13.72
CA MET A 16 2.85 -10.87 -14.56
C MET A 16 3.65 -9.73 -15.20
N GLU A 17 3.53 -9.58 -16.50
CA GLU A 17 4.17 -8.52 -17.26
C GLU A 17 3.10 -7.67 -17.96
N PHE A 18 3.26 -6.35 -17.93
CA PHE A 18 2.41 -5.43 -18.66
C PHE A 18 3.14 -4.11 -18.96
N ASP A 19 2.67 -3.39 -19.96
CA ASP A 19 3.17 -2.07 -20.28
C ASP A 19 2.34 -1.01 -19.55
N TYR A 20 3.03 -0.05 -18.91
CA TYR A 20 2.41 1.08 -18.24
C TYR A 20 3.15 2.36 -18.61
N HIS A 21 2.49 3.26 -19.34
CA HIS A 21 3.14 4.37 -20.03
C HIS A 21 4.30 3.87 -20.91
N ASP A 22 5.50 4.38 -20.73
CA ASP A 22 6.70 3.99 -21.47
C ASP A 22 7.53 2.93 -20.74
N TYR A 23 6.99 2.34 -19.68
CA TYR A 23 7.68 1.35 -18.85
C TYR A 23 7.10 -0.05 -19.01
N LYS A 24 7.98 -1.04 -19.01
CA LYS A 24 7.62 -2.43 -18.88
C LYS A 24 7.65 -2.83 -17.41
N VAL A 25 6.49 -3.17 -16.87
CA VAL A 25 6.34 -3.54 -15.47
C VAL A 25 6.25 -5.07 -15.35
N ASN A 26 7.09 -5.63 -14.50
CA ASN A 26 7.06 -7.05 -14.14
C ASN A 26 6.71 -7.18 -12.67
N ILE A 27 5.57 -7.82 -12.38
CA ILE A 27 5.17 -8.14 -11.01
C ILE A 27 5.44 -9.61 -10.75
N LEU A 28 6.23 -9.88 -9.71
CA LEU A 28 6.51 -11.22 -9.20
C LEU A 28 5.67 -11.42 -7.93
N ASP A 29 4.57 -12.16 -8.05
CA ASP A 29 3.70 -12.49 -6.92
C ASP A 29 4.25 -13.71 -6.19
N THR A 30 4.62 -13.56 -4.93
CA THR A 30 5.26 -14.57 -4.11
C THR A 30 4.29 -15.18 -3.09
N PRO A 31 4.45 -16.48 -2.74
CA PRO A 31 3.67 -17.07 -1.68
C PRO A 31 3.92 -16.37 -0.34
N GLY A 32 2.84 -16.05 0.40
CA GLY A 32 2.92 -15.45 1.73
C GLY A 32 3.16 -16.44 2.87
N HIS A 33 3.06 -17.75 2.62
CA HIS A 33 3.16 -18.77 3.65
C HIS A 33 4.62 -19.10 4.00
N GLN A 34 4.89 -19.33 5.29
CA GLN A 34 6.27 -19.60 5.78
C GLN A 34 6.96 -20.78 5.11
N ASP A 35 6.22 -21.80 4.71
CA ASP A 35 6.76 -23.00 4.06
C ASP A 35 7.41 -22.69 2.70
N PHE A 36 7.09 -21.56 2.10
CA PHE A 36 7.59 -21.12 0.79
C PHE A 36 8.51 -19.91 0.87
N ALA A 37 9.02 -19.59 2.05
CA ALA A 37 9.85 -18.40 2.29
C ALA A 37 11.14 -18.40 1.43
N GLU A 38 11.71 -19.58 1.10
CA GLU A 38 12.91 -19.68 0.29
C GLU A 38 12.69 -19.13 -1.13
N ASP A 39 11.55 -19.45 -1.76
CA ASP A 39 11.19 -18.93 -3.08
C ASP A 39 11.00 -17.40 -3.05
N THR A 40 10.39 -16.89 -2.00
CA THR A 40 10.25 -15.45 -1.76
C THR A 40 11.61 -14.78 -1.65
N TYR A 41 12.54 -15.34 -0.88
CA TYR A 41 13.88 -14.76 -0.73
C TYR A 41 14.69 -14.80 -2.03
N ARG A 42 14.55 -15.86 -2.83
CA ARG A 42 15.17 -15.90 -4.17
C ARG A 42 14.58 -14.83 -5.08
N THR A 43 13.27 -14.66 -5.08
CA THR A 43 12.59 -13.65 -5.89
C THR A 43 13.06 -12.24 -5.54
N LEU A 44 13.28 -11.93 -4.25
CA LEU A 44 13.82 -10.65 -3.81
C LEU A 44 15.19 -10.29 -4.41
N THR A 45 15.92 -11.28 -4.95
CA THR A 45 17.22 -11.01 -5.61
C THR A 45 17.07 -10.46 -7.04
N ALA A 46 15.90 -10.55 -7.62
CA ALA A 46 15.64 -10.25 -9.03
C ALA A 46 14.76 -9.04 -9.24
N VAL A 47 14.42 -8.30 -8.17
CA VAL A 47 13.50 -7.16 -8.23
C VAL A 47 14.18 -5.85 -7.82
N ASP A 48 13.71 -4.74 -8.39
CA ASP A 48 14.20 -3.39 -8.10
C ASP A 48 13.54 -2.78 -6.87
N SER A 49 12.31 -3.20 -6.57
CA SER A 49 11.52 -2.72 -5.41
C SER A 49 10.57 -3.83 -4.93
N VAL A 50 10.09 -3.69 -3.71
CA VAL A 50 9.22 -4.67 -3.05
C VAL A 50 7.96 -3.99 -2.53
N ILE A 51 6.82 -4.65 -2.75
CA ILE A 51 5.57 -4.31 -2.07
C ILE A 51 5.33 -5.35 -0.99
N ILE A 52 5.38 -4.94 0.28
CA ILE A 52 5.02 -5.79 1.42
C ILE A 52 3.53 -5.60 1.70
N VAL A 53 2.76 -6.67 1.57
CA VAL A 53 1.32 -6.66 1.83
C VAL A 53 1.07 -7.04 3.29
N VAL A 54 0.44 -6.14 4.05
CA VAL A 54 0.09 -6.29 5.46
C VAL A 54 -1.43 -6.41 5.59
N ASP A 55 -1.89 -7.37 6.37
CA ASP A 55 -3.32 -7.51 6.69
C ASP A 55 -3.71 -6.46 7.73
N GLY A 56 -4.68 -5.59 7.43
CA GLY A 56 -5.09 -4.49 8.30
C GLY A 56 -5.67 -4.93 9.66
N ALA A 57 -6.18 -6.15 9.77
CA ALA A 57 -6.65 -6.69 11.04
C ALA A 57 -5.51 -7.25 11.90
N LYS A 58 -4.49 -7.84 11.26
CA LYS A 58 -3.39 -8.49 11.97
C LYS A 58 -2.22 -7.54 12.27
N GLY A 59 -1.95 -6.62 11.35
CA GLY A 59 -0.78 -5.75 11.44
C GLY A 59 0.53 -6.46 11.08
N VAL A 60 1.60 -6.15 11.79
CA VAL A 60 2.95 -6.67 11.53
C VAL A 60 3.10 -8.10 12.05
N GLU A 61 3.15 -9.07 11.15
CA GLU A 61 3.38 -10.47 11.46
C GLU A 61 4.90 -10.81 11.43
N THR A 62 5.27 -11.96 11.99
CA THR A 62 6.67 -12.43 12.01
C THR A 62 7.29 -12.49 10.62
N GLN A 63 6.52 -12.88 9.62
CA GLN A 63 7.02 -12.96 8.23
C GLN A 63 7.29 -11.56 7.66
N THR A 64 6.46 -10.57 8.00
CA THR A 64 6.66 -9.17 7.62
C THR A 64 8.00 -8.63 8.11
N ARG A 65 8.34 -8.90 9.39
CA ARG A 65 9.63 -8.49 9.99
C ARG A 65 10.81 -9.12 9.25
N LYS A 66 10.75 -10.43 8.98
CA LYS A 66 11.81 -11.16 8.25
C LYS A 66 12.02 -10.61 6.84
N LEU A 67 10.93 -10.36 6.11
CA LEU A 67 10.99 -9.80 4.76
C LEU A 67 11.60 -8.39 4.77
N MET A 68 11.20 -7.56 5.73
CA MET A 68 11.75 -6.22 5.89
C MET A 68 13.24 -6.23 6.20
N GLU A 69 13.69 -7.16 7.05
CA GLU A 69 15.10 -7.34 7.36
C GLU A 69 15.92 -7.70 6.11
N VAL A 70 15.41 -8.61 5.28
CA VAL A 70 16.07 -8.97 4.01
C VAL A 70 16.11 -7.80 3.04
N CYS A 71 15.02 -7.04 2.91
CA CYS A 71 14.98 -5.84 2.08
C CYS A 71 16.02 -4.79 2.54
N ARG A 72 16.14 -4.59 3.86
CA ARG A 72 17.11 -3.68 4.46
C ARG A 72 18.56 -4.12 4.18
N MET A 73 18.88 -5.39 4.37
CA MET A 73 20.23 -5.93 4.08
C MET A 73 20.63 -5.71 2.62
N ARG A 74 19.67 -5.64 1.72
CA ARG A 74 19.87 -5.48 0.28
C ARG A 74 19.73 -4.05 -0.21
N ASN A 75 19.36 -3.12 0.67
CA ASN A 75 18.97 -1.75 0.30
C ASN A 75 17.86 -1.70 -0.77
N THR A 76 16.95 -2.66 -0.77
CA THR A 76 15.82 -2.71 -1.70
C THR A 76 14.74 -1.76 -1.22
N PRO A 77 14.25 -0.83 -2.06
CA PRO A 77 13.13 0.05 -1.71
C PRO A 77 11.87 -0.75 -1.41
N VAL A 78 11.13 -0.32 -0.38
CA VAL A 78 9.91 -1.00 0.08
C VAL A 78 8.73 -0.04 0.09
N ILE A 79 7.62 -0.49 -0.49
CA ILE A 79 6.30 0.10 -0.32
C ILE A 79 5.49 -0.86 0.55
N ILE A 80 4.80 -0.35 1.57
CA ILE A 80 3.90 -1.17 2.39
C ILE A 80 2.47 -0.93 1.92
N PHE A 81 1.78 -2.02 1.62
CA PHE A 81 0.37 -2.01 1.22
C PHE A 81 -0.48 -2.65 2.31
N ILE A 82 -1.29 -1.84 2.99
CA ILE A 82 -2.24 -2.32 4.01
C ILE A 82 -3.50 -2.80 3.30
N ASN A 83 -3.74 -4.09 3.34
CA ASN A 83 -4.83 -4.77 2.66
C ASN A 83 -5.99 -5.08 3.61
N LYS A 84 -7.16 -5.32 3.04
CA LYS A 84 -8.39 -5.74 3.75
C LYS A 84 -8.98 -4.69 4.70
N MET A 85 -8.78 -3.41 4.39
CA MET A 85 -9.40 -2.31 5.14
C MET A 85 -10.93 -2.28 5.03
N ASP A 86 -11.51 -3.02 4.09
CA ASP A 86 -12.95 -3.29 3.94
C ASP A 86 -13.51 -4.27 4.98
N ARG A 87 -12.65 -4.87 5.81
CA ARG A 87 -13.01 -5.75 6.90
C ARG A 87 -12.70 -5.08 8.25
N GLU A 88 -13.02 -5.76 9.35
CA GLU A 88 -12.62 -5.30 10.68
C GLU A 88 -11.09 -5.22 10.74
N ALA A 89 -10.57 -4.00 10.78
CA ALA A 89 -9.15 -3.68 10.78
C ALA A 89 -8.81 -2.84 12.01
N LYS A 90 -7.53 -2.77 12.36
CA LYS A 90 -7.00 -1.84 13.36
C LYS A 90 -7.19 -0.40 12.89
N ASP A 91 -7.11 0.55 13.83
CA ASP A 91 -7.06 1.96 13.48
C ASP A 91 -5.87 2.26 12.54
N PRO A 92 -6.05 3.08 11.49
CA PRO A 92 -4.96 3.41 10.57
C PRO A 92 -3.73 4.03 11.25
N PHE A 93 -3.90 4.89 12.26
CA PHE A 93 -2.76 5.46 13.00
C PHE A 93 -2.06 4.41 13.84
N ASP A 94 -2.80 3.53 14.52
CA ASP A 94 -2.22 2.41 15.28
C ASP A 94 -1.38 1.50 14.35
N LEU A 95 -1.83 1.30 13.10
CA LEU A 95 -1.08 0.53 12.11
C LEU A 95 0.21 1.23 11.68
N LEU A 96 0.22 2.56 11.54
CA LEU A 96 1.43 3.30 11.23
C LEU A 96 2.44 3.22 12.38
N ASP A 97 1.98 3.41 13.62
CA ASP A 97 2.83 3.31 14.81
C ASP A 97 3.42 1.89 14.94
N GLU A 98 2.59 0.85 14.74
CA GLU A 98 3.06 -0.55 14.75
C GLU A 98 4.11 -0.80 13.66
N LEU A 99 3.92 -0.25 12.45
CA LEU A 99 4.90 -0.38 11.36
C LEU A 99 6.22 0.29 11.71
N GLU A 100 6.20 1.49 12.30
CA GLU A 100 7.42 2.19 12.69
C GLU A 100 8.16 1.45 13.82
N GLU A 101 7.44 1.05 14.87
CA GLU A 101 8.01 0.36 16.02
C GLU A 101 8.56 -1.02 15.67
N GLU A 102 7.76 -1.84 15.00
CA GLU A 102 8.09 -3.24 14.74
C GLU A 102 9.08 -3.44 13.60
N LEU A 103 9.05 -2.55 12.61
CA LEU A 103 9.93 -2.62 11.46
C LEU A 103 11.13 -1.66 11.58
N HIS A 104 11.19 -0.80 12.60
CA HIS A 104 12.24 0.20 12.79
C HIS A 104 12.49 1.05 11.54
N ILE A 105 11.43 1.63 11.01
CA ILE A 105 11.41 2.50 9.83
C ILE A 105 10.65 3.77 10.15
N HIS A 106 10.79 4.78 9.29
CA HIS A 106 9.85 5.90 9.24
C HIS A 106 8.89 5.69 8.08
N VAL A 107 7.60 5.87 8.33
CA VAL A 107 6.56 5.72 7.31
C VAL A 107 6.01 7.07 6.88
N ARG A 108 5.59 7.15 5.62
CA ARG A 108 4.78 8.25 5.09
C ARG A 108 3.61 7.66 4.32
N PRO A 109 2.37 7.92 4.73
CA PRO A 109 1.21 7.47 3.97
C PRO A 109 1.16 8.14 2.58
N LEU A 110 0.97 7.34 1.54
CA LEU A 110 0.68 7.80 0.18
C LEU A 110 -0.82 7.90 -0.07
N THR A 111 -1.56 7.02 0.58
CA THR A 111 -3.02 6.97 0.50
C THR A 111 -3.59 6.81 1.90
N TRP A 112 -4.77 7.38 2.13
CA TRP A 112 -5.46 7.28 3.41
C TRP A 112 -6.85 6.67 3.25
N PRO A 113 -7.25 5.71 4.11
CA PRO A 113 -8.54 5.08 4.01
C PRO A 113 -9.68 6.03 4.45
N ILE A 114 -10.80 5.97 3.75
CA ILE A 114 -12.04 6.66 4.14
C ILE A 114 -12.91 5.64 4.82
N GLU A 115 -12.89 5.67 6.16
CA GLU A 115 -13.45 4.67 7.03
C GLU A 115 -12.80 3.28 6.89
N SER A 116 -13.21 2.35 7.73
CA SER A 116 -12.75 0.96 7.71
C SER A 116 -13.91 0.00 7.94
N GLY A 117 -13.68 -1.29 7.72
CA GLY A 117 -14.68 -2.33 7.87
C GLY A 117 -15.83 -2.17 6.89
N VAL A 118 -17.03 -2.47 7.33
CA VAL A 118 -18.25 -2.39 6.50
C VAL A 118 -18.59 -0.98 6.03
N ARG A 119 -17.97 0.04 6.63
CA ARG A 119 -18.15 1.46 6.25
C ARG A 119 -17.08 1.96 5.29
N PHE A 120 -16.10 1.15 4.95
CA PHE A 120 -15.04 1.50 4.03
C PHE A 120 -15.61 1.99 2.70
N LYS A 121 -15.29 3.20 2.31
CA LYS A 121 -15.77 3.83 1.07
C LYS A 121 -14.71 3.89 -0.03
N GLY A 122 -13.44 3.89 0.37
CA GLY A 122 -12.36 4.06 -0.57
C GLY A 122 -11.10 4.61 0.09
N VAL A 123 -10.25 5.20 -0.71
CA VAL A 123 -9.01 5.84 -0.25
C VAL A 123 -8.87 7.23 -0.88
N TYR A 124 -8.28 8.15 -0.13
CA TYR A 124 -7.78 9.40 -0.64
C TYR A 124 -6.28 9.25 -0.95
N ASN A 125 -5.88 9.55 -2.17
CA ASN A 125 -4.48 9.59 -2.56
C ASN A 125 -3.92 10.96 -2.20
N ILE A 126 -3.05 10.99 -1.20
CA ILE A 126 -2.46 12.22 -0.64
C ILE A 126 -1.51 12.85 -1.67
N TYR A 127 -0.80 12.03 -2.44
CA TYR A 127 0.20 12.48 -3.41
C TYR A 127 -0.42 13.05 -4.68
N GLU A 128 -1.45 12.39 -5.22
CA GLU A 128 -2.12 12.78 -6.47
C GLU A 128 -3.34 13.68 -6.24
N HIS A 129 -3.71 13.93 -4.97
CA HIS A 129 -4.90 14.71 -4.58
C HIS A 129 -6.18 14.20 -5.25
N ASN A 130 -6.38 12.89 -5.22
CA ASN A 130 -7.58 12.29 -5.80
C ASN A 130 -8.26 11.29 -4.86
N LEU A 131 -9.56 11.16 -5.08
CA LEU A 131 -10.45 10.28 -4.35
C LEU A 131 -10.71 9.03 -5.16
N ASN A 132 -10.40 7.87 -4.60
CA ASN A 132 -10.69 6.58 -5.19
C ASN A 132 -11.81 5.91 -4.40
N LEU A 133 -13.03 5.95 -4.93
CA LEU A 133 -14.20 5.35 -4.29
C LEU A 133 -14.44 3.94 -4.81
N TYR A 134 -14.72 3.03 -3.90
CA TYR A 134 -15.05 1.63 -4.20
C TYR A 134 -16.55 1.42 -4.05
N GLN A 135 -17.17 0.83 -5.04
CA GLN A 135 -18.57 0.41 -4.94
C GLN A 135 -18.61 -1.08 -4.56
N PRO A 136 -19.48 -1.47 -3.61
CA PRO A 136 -19.65 -2.86 -3.23
C PRO A 136 -20.45 -3.61 -4.30
N SER A 137 -19.86 -3.84 -5.46
CA SER A 137 -20.43 -4.63 -6.55
C SER A 137 -19.42 -5.67 -7.03
N LYS A 138 -19.94 -6.74 -7.66
CA LYS A 138 -19.09 -7.82 -8.22
C LYS A 138 -18.16 -7.35 -9.35
N GLN A 139 -18.33 -6.13 -9.82
CA GLN A 139 -17.42 -5.44 -10.74
C GLN A 139 -16.84 -4.26 -9.97
N VAL A 140 -15.54 -4.31 -9.73
CA VAL A 140 -14.79 -3.21 -9.11
C VAL A 140 -14.73 -2.05 -10.10
N VAL A 141 -15.72 -1.19 -10.06
CA VAL A 141 -15.64 0.10 -10.76
C VAL A 141 -15.09 1.08 -9.74
N THR A 142 -13.82 1.38 -9.86
CA THR A 142 -13.18 2.43 -9.07
C THR A 142 -13.47 3.76 -9.77
N GLU A 143 -14.22 4.62 -9.13
CA GLU A 143 -14.36 6.00 -9.58
C GLU A 143 -13.15 6.78 -9.06
N LYS A 144 -12.26 7.18 -9.96
CA LYS A 144 -11.13 8.09 -9.64
C LYS A 144 -11.57 9.50 -9.97
N VAL A 145 -11.60 10.36 -8.96
CA VAL A 145 -11.99 11.77 -9.10
C VAL A 145 -10.91 12.64 -8.49
N GLU A 146 -10.41 13.61 -9.25
CA GLU A 146 -9.55 14.65 -8.71
C GLU A 146 -10.40 15.57 -7.84
N VAL A 147 -10.12 15.60 -6.55
CA VAL A 147 -10.87 16.40 -5.57
C VAL A 147 -9.89 17.08 -4.64
N ASP A 148 -9.95 18.40 -4.59
CA ASP A 148 -9.27 19.16 -3.55
C ASP A 148 -10.02 18.96 -2.23
N ILE A 149 -9.29 18.54 -1.18
CA ILE A 149 -9.84 18.27 0.15
C ILE A 149 -10.50 19.49 0.80
N HIS A 150 -10.13 20.71 0.39
CA HIS A 150 -10.65 21.95 0.95
C HIS A 150 -11.92 22.44 0.27
N THR A 151 -12.43 21.73 -0.73
CA THR A 151 -13.63 22.11 -1.48
C THR A 151 -14.88 21.41 -0.98
N GLU A 152 -16.04 22.02 -1.22
CA GLU A 152 -17.36 21.42 -0.96
C GLU A 152 -17.61 20.16 -1.83
N GLU A 153 -16.83 19.95 -2.87
CA GLU A 153 -16.96 18.76 -3.71
C GLU A 153 -16.69 17.48 -2.91
N LEU A 154 -15.71 17.51 -2.01
CA LEU A 154 -15.45 16.39 -1.10
C LEU A 154 -16.66 16.07 -0.24
N ASP A 155 -17.28 17.12 0.36
CA ASP A 155 -18.48 17.00 1.21
C ASP A 155 -19.65 16.36 0.44
N ASN A 156 -19.81 16.74 -0.83
CA ASN A 156 -20.86 16.19 -1.69
C ASN A 156 -20.61 14.73 -2.06
N ARG A 157 -19.35 14.29 -2.15
CA ARG A 157 -18.97 12.93 -2.55
C ARG A 157 -19.06 11.91 -1.41
N ILE A 158 -18.55 12.25 -0.24
CA ILE A 158 -18.46 11.32 0.89
C ILE A 158 -19.35 11.69 2.09
N GLY A 159 -19.91 12.88 2.09
CA GLY A 159 -20.70 13.45 3.18
C GLY A 159 -19.85 14.34 4.11
N ALA A 160 -20.42 15.45 4.59
CA ALA A 160 -19.69 16.46 5.35
C ALA A 160 -18.95 15.92 6.57
N GLN A 161 -19.56 15.02 7.33
CA GLN A 161 -18.92 14.46 8.53
C GLN A 161 -17.65 13.65 8.21
N LEU A 162 -17.68 12.86 7.14
CA LEU A 162 -16.51 12.07 6.73
C LEU A 162 -15.45 12.96 6.07
N ALA A 163 -15.87 14.00 5.37
CA ALA A 163 -14.96 14.96 4.79
C ALA A 163 -14.20 15.74 5.88
N ASP A 164 -14.89 16.19 6.93
CA ASP A 164 -14.26 16.88 8.06
C ASP A 164 -13.32 15.96 8.84
N LYS A 165 -13.73 14.70 9.05
CA LYS A 165 -12.84 13.68 9.65
C LYS A 165 -11.58 13.48 8.81
N LEU A 166 -11.74 13.27 7.51
CA LEU A 166 -10.61 13.09 6.58
C LEU A 166 -9.66 14.29 6.60
N ARG A 167 -10.18 15.53 6.56
CA ARG A 167 -9.37 16.77 6.66
C ARG A 167 -8.54 16.78 7.94
N GLY A 168 -9.16 16.48 9.09
CA GLY A 168 -8.46 16.43 10.37
C GLY A 168 -7.39 15.34 10.42
N GLU A 169 -7.66 14.16 9.88
CA GLU A 169 -6.67 13.07 9.81
C GLU A 169 -5.50 13.42 8.90
N LEU A 170 -5.74 14.05 7.75
CA LEU A 170 -4.68 14.48 6.83
C LEU A 170 -3.82 15.60 7.42
N GLU A 171 -4.41 16.53 8.18
CA GLU A 171 -3.66 17.57 8.90
C GLU A 171 -2.74 16.94 9.97
N LEU A 172 -3.21 15.91 10.68
CA LEU A 172 -2.38 15.15 11.62
C LEU A 172 -1.24 14.42 10.90
N ILE A 173 -1.51 13.80 9.76
CA ILE A 173 -0.48 13.13 8.95
C ILE A 173 0.61 14.10 8.53
N ASP A 174 0.27 15.28 8.06
CA ASP A 174 1.24 16.29 7.64
C ASP A 174 2.07 16.83 8.81
N GLY A 175 1.49 16.88 10.02
CA GLY A 175 2.19 17.29 11.23
C GLY A 175 3.12 16.23 11.82
N VAL A 176 2.72 14.97 11.77
CA VAL A 176 3.43 13.85 12.43
C VAL A 176 4.37 13.10 11.47
N TYR A 177 3.96 12.93 10.21
CA TYR A 177 4.70 12.19 9.18
C TYR A 177 5.17 13.14 8.07
N PRO A 178 6.18 14.01 8.31
CA PRO A 178 6.62 15.01 7.34
C PRO A 178 7.14 14.35 6.06
N GLU A 179 7.03 15.07 4.95
CA GLU A 179 7.62 14.61 3.70
C GLU A 179 9.10 14.35 3.89
N SER A 180 9.50 13.09 3.82
CA SER A 180 10.91 12.76 3.84
C SER A 180 11.56 13.26 2.54
N VAL A 181 12.78 13.79 2.64
CA VAL A 181 13.62 14.24 1.51
C VAL A 181 13.88 13.12 0.48
N SER A 182 13.44 11.90 0.77
CA SER A 182 13.60 10.70 -0.04
C SER A 182 12.84 10.73 -1.39
N TYR A 183 11.81 11.56 -1.53
CA TYR A 183 11.11 11.71 -2.82
C TYR A 183 11.99 12.33 -3.92
N THR A 184 12.93 13.18 -3.54
CA THR A 184 13.95 13.73 -4.48
C THR A 184 14.92 12.66 -4.96
N HIS A 185 15.16 11.60 -4.18
CA HIS A 185 16.04 10.51 -4.59
C HIS A 185 15.38 9.55 -5.59
N LEU A 186 14.10 9.28 -5.46
CA LEU A 186 13.38 8.45 -6.44
C LEU A 186 13.28 9.16 -7.80
N ARG A 187 13.01 10.47 -7.84
CA ARG A 187 13.06 11.27 -9.08
C ARG A 187 14.47 11.39 -9.67
N ALA A 188 15.51 11.42 -8.85
CA ALA A 188 16.90 11.51 -9.35
C ALA A 188 17.37 10.21 -10.02
N HIS A 189 16.78 9.05 -9.70
CA HIS A 189 17.05 7.80 -10.41
C HIS A 189 16.34 7.72 -11.76
N GLU A 190 15.15 8.29 -11.90
CA GLU A 190 14.44 8.36 -13.19
C GLU A 190 15.19 9.23 -14.23
N THR A 191 15.88 10.28 -13.79
CA THR A 191 16.63 11.17 -14.72
C THR A 191 18.01 10.65 -15.11
N ARG A 192 18.57 9.64 -14.43
CA ARG A 192 19.87 9.06 -14.78
C ARG A 192 19.84 7.91 -15.78
N SER A 193 18.64 7.39 -16.11
CA SER A 193 18.49 6.32 -17.09
C SER A 193 18.33 6.81 -18.54
N ASN A 194 18.37 8.12 -18.78
CA ASN A 194 18.21 8.75 -20.10
C ASN A 194 19.47 9.50 -20.58
N LEU A 195 20.65 8.92 -20.36
CA LEU A 195 21.89 9.36 -21.03
C LEU A 195 22.62 8.18 -21.63
#